data_376f6fd1f33f4534cf98edd80a814b85
#
_entry.id   376f6fd1f33f4534cf98edd80a814b85
#
_cell.length_a   1.000
_cell.length_b   1.000
_cell.length_c   1.000
_cell.angle_alpha   90.00
_cell.angle_beta   90.00
_cell.angle_gamma   90.00
#
_symmetry.space_group_name_H-M   'P 1'
#
loop_
_entity.id
_entity.type
_entity.pdbx_description
1 polymer ?
#
loop_
_entity_poly.entity_id
_entity_poly.type
_entity_poly.pdbx_seq_one_letter_code
_entity_poly.pdbx_strand_id
1 'polypeptide(L)'
;MDALKVALEKNPPKTNPRKPDDSDPFASAVDHEIQIRLAAFSSGVNAYRNHPYRRVLEDPPVIWSDGSTRLLDYGPVDGKPVLFVPSLINRAYILDLSERRSLLRWMAAETGLRPLLVDWDKPGPDERRFTLTDYIAGPLEAALTQARLMSAGPIPVVGYCMGGLLALALAARRAADISGLVLLATPWNFHAERVAQAESLARAVAAAGALLETYGELPVDIIQAMFSALDPFLVTRKFIHFSQMDMDSQSALDFVALEDWLNDGVPLSGPVAHECMGGWYGRNTPHQNIWTVGGKNIVPQDIDIPSLVLVPQQDRIVPPASANALAEALPHAECRNPRLGHIGMVAASRAKPVIWEPMADWLAQH
;
A
#
# COMPACT_ATOMS: atom_id res chain seq x y z
N MET A 1 30.06 -0.50 5.55
CA MET A 1 30.61 -1.22 4.37
C MET A 1 32.10 -1.49 4.49
N ASP A 2 32.87 -0.69 5.22
CA ASP A 2 34.33 -0.87 5.32
C ASP A 2 34.77 -2.05 6.20
N ALA A 3 34.05 -2.40 7.24
CA ALA A 3 34.37 -3.53 8.11
C ALA A 3 34.26 -4.90 7.40
N LEU A 4 33.33 -5.05 6.46
CA LEU A 4 33.15 -6.28 5.68
C LEU A 4 34.26 -6.44 4.62
N LYS A 5 34.70 -5.32 4.01
CA LYS A 5 35.84 -5.30 3.10
C LYS A 5 37.12 -5.72 3.79
N VAL A 6 37.40 -5.18 4.98
CA VAL A 6 38.59 -5.50 5.78
C VAL A 6 38.58 -6.97 6.27
N ALA A 7 37.37 -7.51 6.58
CA ALA A 7 37.26 -8.92 7.00
C ALA A 7 37.50 -9.90 5.83
N LEU A 8 37.08 -9.56 4.60
CA LEU A 8 37.30 -10.36 3.40
C LEU A 8 38.73 -10.30 2.91
N GLU A 9 39.45 -9.20 3.13
CA GLU A 9 40.87 -9.04 2.80
C GLU A 9 41.76 -9.80 3.77
N LYS A 10 41.39 -9.96 5.04
CA LYS A 10 42.19 -10.66 6.06
C LYS A 10 42.02 -12.19 6.08
N ASN A 11 40.89 -12.70 5.58
CA ASN A 11 40.60 -14.12 5.45
C ASN A 11 39.88 -14.38 4.12
N PRO A 12 40.58 -14.46 2.99
CA PRO A 12 39.94 -14.91 1.77
C PRO A 12 39.43 -16.34 2.00
N PRO A 13 38.17 -16.65 1.68
CA PRO A 13 37.70 -18.03 1.78
C PRO A 13 38.61 -18.91 0.95
N LYS A 14 39.20 -19.91 1.58
CA LYS A 14 39.92 -20.98 0.85
C LYS A 14 38.91 -21.87 0.12
N THR A 15 38.13 -21.27 -0.77
CA THR A 15 37.42 -22.01 -1.80
C THR A 15 38.41 -22.26 -2.91
N ASN A 16 38.97 -23.47 -2.87
CA ASN A 16 39.54 -24.04 -4.07
C ASN A 16 38.36 -24.07 -5.07
N PRO A 17 38.29 -23.22 -6.10
CA PRO A 17 37.24 -23.36 -7.08
C PRO A 17 37.45 -24.74 -7.68
N ARG A 18 36.56 -25.71 -7.42
CA ARG A 18 36.48 -26.91 -8.24
C ARG A 18 36.38 -26.36 -9.66
N LYS A 19 37.39 -26.64 -10.49
CA LYS A 19 37.25 -26.42 -11.91
C LYS A 19 35.93 -27.07 -12.30
N PRO A 20 35.04 -26.36 -13.00
CA PRO A 20 33.83 -26.99 -13.54
C PRO A 20 34.30 -28.26 -14.24
N ASP A 21 33.70 -29.38 -13.90
CA ASP A 21 33.90 -30.60 -14.66
C ASP A 21 33.24 -30.32 -16.01
N ASP A 22 34.07 -29.98 -17.02
CA ASP A 22 33.65 -29.68 -18.39
C ASP A 22 32.89 -30.86 -19.05
N SER A 23 32.70 -31.95 -18.30
CA SER A 23 32.10 -33.20 -18.75
C SER A 23 30.59 -33.28 -18.49
N ASP A 24 29.95 -32.37 -17.69
CA ASP A 24 28.50 -32.39 -17.46
C ASP A 24 27.79 -31.31 -18.31
N PRO A 25 27.16 -31.69 -19.44
CA PRO A 25 26.41 -30.75 -20.28
C PRO A 25 25.27 -30.06 -19.56
N PHE A 26 24.67 -30.69 -18.52
CA PHE A 26 23.60 -30.13 -17.75
C PHE A 26 24.11 -28.99 -16.84
N ALA A 27 25.21 -29.22 -16.12
CA ALA A 27 25.82 -28.18 -15.28
C ALA A 27 26.23 -26.97 -16.11
N SER A 28 26.86 -27.19 -17.27
CA SER A 28 27.23 -26.11 -18.20
C SER A 28 26.03 -25.34 -18.73
N ALA A 29 24.92 -26.02 -19.06
CA ALA A 29 23.68 -25.36 -19.49
C ALA A 29 23.03 -24.52 -18.37
N VAL A 30 23.04 -25.02 -17.14
CA VAL A 30 22.55 -24.31 -15.96
C VAL A 30 23.38 -23.05 -15.69
N ASP A 31 24.72 -23.17 -15.72
CA ASP A 31 25.61 -22.02 -15.54
C ASP A 31 25.40 -20.96 -16.62
N HIS A 32 25.24 -21.37 -17.87
CA HIS A 32 24.96 -20.49 -18.98
C HIS A 32 23.63 -19.72 -18.79
N GLU A 33 22.55 -20.42 -18.40
CA GLU A 33 21.25 -19.81 -18.14
C GLU A 33 21.32 -18.83 -16.95
N ILE A 34 22.05 -19.17 -15.89
CA ILE A 34 22.27 -18.26 -14.75
C ILE A 34 22.96 -16.98 -15.21
N GLN A 35 23.99 -17.06 -16.04
CA GLN A 35 24.71 -15.89 -16.56
C GLN A 35 23.81 -15.01 -17.43
N ILE A 36 22.98 -15.61 -18.30
CA ILE A 36 22.00 -14.87 -19.12
C ILE A 36 21.03 -14.10 -18.23
N ARG A 37 20.43 -14.76 -17.22
CA ARG A 37 19.47 -14.12 -16.32
C ARG A 37 20.12 -13.02 -15.49
N LEU A 38 21.33 -13.23 -15.00
CA LEU A 38 22.04 -12.23 -14.22
C LEU A 38 22.40 -11.00 -15.08
N ALA A 39 22.83 -11.21 -16.32
CA ALA A 39 23.10 -10.13 -17.26
C ALA A 39 21.82 -9.33 -17.58
N ALA A 40 20.70 -10.02 -17.86
CA ALA A 40 19.41 -9.39 -18.13
C ALA A 40 18.90 -8.60 -16.90
N PHE A 41 19.01 -9.16 -15.69
CA PHE A 41 18.67 -8.47 -14.46
C PHE A 41 19.50 -7.19 -14.27
N SER A 42 20.82 -7.30 -14.40
CA SER A 42 21.75 -6.16 -14.27
C SER A 42 21.46 -5.08 -15.32
N SER A 43 21.16 -5.48 -16.56
CA SER A 43 20.77 -4.57 -17.63
C SER A 43 19.47 -3.84 -17.30
N GLY A 44 18.44 -4.54 -16.79
CA GLY A 44 17.18 -3.94 -16.37
C GLY A 44 17.33 -2.94 -15.23
N VAL A 45 18.15 -3.26 -14.21
CA VAL A 45 18.45 -2.33 -13.11
C VAL A 45 19.19 -1.09 -13.63
N ASN A 46 20.16 -1.26 -14.54
CA ASN A 46 20.87 -0.13 -15.12
C ASN A 46 19.95 0.74 -16.00
N ALA A 47 19.08 0.12 -16.81
CA ALA A 47 18.09 0.84 -17.61
C ALA A 47 17.16 1.67 -16.74
N TYR A 48 16.65 1.12 -15.63
CA TYR A 48 15.82 1.86 -14.67
C TYR A 48 16.58 3.05 -14.06
N ARG A 49 17.80 2.83 -13.55
CA ARG A 49 18.59 3.89 -12.90
C ARG A 49 18.91 5.07 -13.81
N ASN A 50 19.07 4.81 -15.11
CA ASN A 50 19.41 5.80 -16.12
C ASN A 50 18.19 6.30 -16.92
N HIS A 51 16.98 5.84 -16.58
CA HIS A 51 15.79 6.24 -17.30
C HIS A 51 15.48 7.73 -17.08
N PRO A 52 15.15 8.51 -18.14
CA PRO A 52 14.93 9.95 -18.03
C PRO A 52 13.58 10.33 -17.41
N TYR A 53 12.66 9.38 -17.25
CA TYR A 53 11.33 9.65 -16.67
C TYR A 53 11.46 10.35 -15.32
N ARG A 54 10.61 11.34 -15.11
CA ARG A 54 10.34 11.98 -13.81
C ARG A 54 8.85 12.26 -13.72
N ARG A 55 8.27 12.10 -12.55
CA ARG A 55 6.89 12.50 -12.30
C ARG A 55 6.80 14.03 -12.38
N VAL A 56 5.96 14.53 -13.31
CA VAL A 56 5.81 15.97 -13.60
C VAL A 56 4.41 16.51 -13.28
N LEU A 57 3.58 15.71 -12.61
CA LEU A 57 2.25 16.15 -12.21
C LEU A 57 2.35 17.27 -11.17
N GLU A 58 1.59 18.33 -11.36
CA GLU A 58 1.40 19.36 -10.35
C GLU A 58 0.66 18.76 -9.14
N ASP A 59 1.12 19.11 -7.94
CA ASP A 59 0.43 18.71 -6.73
C ASP A 59 -0.92 19.43 -6.64
N PRO A 60 -2.00 18.73 -6.23
CA PRO A 60 -3.29 19.37 -6.03
C PRO A 60 -3.24 20.36 -4.85
N PRO A 61 -4.14 21.35 -4.81
CA PRO A 61 -4.23 22.29 -3.70
C PRO A 61 -4.37 21.58 -2.34
N VAL A 62 -3.60 22.04 -1.36
CA VAL A 62 -3.76 21.66 0.06
C VAL A 62 -4.83 22.56 0.66
N ILE A 63 -5.97 21.98 1.05
CA ILE A 63 -7.10 22.72 1.60
C ILE A 63 -7.17 22.68 3.13
N TRP A 64 -6.44 21.77 3.74
CA TRP A 64 -6.28 21.66 5.20
C TRP A 64 -5.01 20.87 5.53
N SER A 65 -4.42 21.16 6.70
CA SER A 65 -3.29 20.41 7.24
C SER A 65 -3.30 20.41 8.77
N ASP A 66 -2.75 19.31 9.34
CA ASP A 66 -2.48 19.16 10.77
C ASP A 66 -1.22 18.31 10.92
N GLY A 67 -0.16 18.89 11.47
CA GLY A 67 1.17 18.28 11.48
C GLY A 67 1.65 17.94 10.06
N SER A 68 2.04 16.68 9.86
CA SER A 68 2.43 16.16 8.54
C SER A 68 1.24 15.82 7.64
N THR A 69 0.05 15.63 8.20
CA THR A 69 -1.14 15.23 7.46
C THR A 69 -1.73 16.40 6.68
N ARG A 70 -2.05 16.17 5.42
CA ARG A 70 -2.65 17.14 4.50
C ARG A 70 -3.93 16.59 3.89
N LEU A 71 -4.88 17.46 3.56
CA LEU A 71 -6.04 17.15 2.74
C LEU A 71 -5.88 17.81 1.38
N LEU A 72 -5.71 17.01 0.35
CA LEU A 72 -5.49 17.44 -1.03
C LEU A 72 -6.80 17.43 -1.81
N ASP A 73 -7.08 18.48 -2.58
CA ASP A 73 -8.32 18.67 -3.33
C ASP A 73 -8.07 18.52 -4.84
N TYR A 74 -8.67 17.51 -5.43
CA TYR A 74 -8.57 17.25 -6.87
C TYR A 74 -9.67 17.94 -7.71
N GLY A 75 -10.61 18.66 -7.04
CA GLY A 75 -11.74 19.30 -7.73
C GLY A 75 -12.71 18.31 -8.37
N PRO A 76 -13.67 18.76 -9.19
CA PRO A 76 -14.08 20.17 -9.35
C PRO A 76 -14.75 20.73 -8.08
N VAL A 77 -14.76 22.05 -7.93
CA VAL A 77 -15.25 22.72 -6.71
C VAL A 77 -16.73 22.45 -6.40
N ASP A 78 -17.53 22.26 -7.43
CA ASP A 78 -18.96 21.94 -7.38
C ASP A 78 -19.24 20.42 -7.37
N GLY A 79 -18.19 19.59 -7.43
CA GLY A 79 -18.32 18.15 -7.38
C GLY A 79 -18.71 17.62 -6.01
N LYS A 80 -19.33 16.43 -5.98
CA LYS A 80 -19.68 15.72 -4.75
C LYS A 80 -18.40 15.26 -4.02
N PRO A 81 -18.13 15.69 -2.78
CA PRO A 81 -16.92 15.30 -2.06
C PRO A 81 -16.86 13.80 -1.78
N VAL A 82 -15.69 13.20 -1.98
CA VAL A 82 -15.36 11.80 -1.64
C VAL A 82 -14.03 11.79 -0.92
N LEU A 83 -13.97 11.30 0.31
CA LEU A 83 -12.73 11.24 1.08
C LEU A 83 -11.96 9.96 0.79
N PHE A 84 -10.74 10.08 0.28
CA PHE A 84 -9.83 8.97 0.03
C PHE A 84 -8.81 8.83 1.18
N VAL A 85 -8.75 7.63 1.75
CA VAL A 85 -7.89 7.28 2.88
C VAL A 85 -6.87 6.24 2.40
N PRO A 86 -5.62 6.62 2.11
CA PRO A 86 -4.56 5.70 1.73
C PRO A 86 -3.94 5.02 2.95
N SER A 87 -3.04 4.07 2.70
CA SER A 87 -2.20 3.46 3.73
C SER A 87 -1.27 4.49 4.38
N LEU A 88 -0.91 4.27 5.64
CA LEU A 88 0.23 4.95 6.30
C LEU A 88 1.58 4.44 5.77
N ILE A 89 1.58 3.34 5.03
CA ILE A 89 2.75 2.75 4.40
C ILE A 89 2.78 3.20 2.94
N ASN A 90 3.92 3.71 2.50
CA ASN A 90 4.13 4.31 1.19
C ASN A 90 3.36 5.63 0.96
N ARG A 91 3.73 6.33 -0.10
CA ARG A 91 3.14 7.61 -0.47
C ARG A 91 1.73 7.47 -1.05
N ALA A 92 0.88 8.42 -0.72
CA ALA A 92 -0.51 8.48 -1.17
C ALA A 92 -0.66 8.59 -2.70
N TYR A 93 0.36 9.10 -3.39
CA TYR A 93 0.30 9.37 -4.83
C TYR A 93 0.27 8.12 -5.73
N ILE A 94 0.21 6.89 -5.17
CA ILE A 94 -0.18 5.72 -5.95
C ILE A 94 -1.58 5.89 -6.59
N LEU A 95 -2.45 6.68 -5.96
CA LEU A 95 -3.77 7.02 -6.48
C LEU A 95 -3.72 8.13 -7.55
N ASP A 96 -2.55 8.78 -7.70
CA ASP A 96 -2.24 9.84 -8.67
C ASP A 96 -0.83 9.63 -9.27
N LEU A 97 -0.55 8.43 -9.75
CA LEU A 97 0.80 7.98 -10.08
C LEU A 97 1.43 8.73 -11.26
N SER A 98 0.69 8.87 -12.34
CA SER A 98 1.09 9.58 -13.56
C SER A 98 -0.14 10.13 -14.27
N GLU A 99 0.04 10.98 -15.28
CA GLU A 99 -1.08 11.57 -16.04
C GLU A 99 -2.07 10.51 -16.55
N ARG A 100 -1.58 9.35 -16.99
CA ARG A 100 -2.40 8.24 -17.50
C ARG A 100 -2.85 7.26 -16.41
N ARG A 101 -2.24 7.31 -15.22
CA ARG A 101 -2.46 6.40 -14.10
C ARG A 101 -2.83 7.19 -12.85
N SER A 102 -3.83 8.05 -12.97
CA SER A 102 -4.42 8.79 -11.87
C SER A 102 -5.90 8.46 -11.75
N LEU A 103 -6.25 7.70 -10.73
CA LEU A 103 -7.64 7.46 -10.36
C LEU A 103 -8.33 8.77 -9.98
N LEU A 104 -7.64 9.62 -9.18
CA LEU A 104 -8.25 10.82 -8.61
C LEU A 104 -8.49 11.91 -9.67
N ARG A 105 -7.52 12.18 -10.56
CA ARG A 105 -7.70 13.15 -11.66
C ARG A 105 -8.73 12.68 -12.67
N TRP A 106 -8.73 11.38 -12.99
CA TRP A 106 -9.76 10.83 -13.85
C TRP A 106 -11.16 10.99 -13.23
N MET A 107 -11.31 10.68 -11.94
CA MET A 107 -12.59 10.80 -11.24
C MET A 107 -13.07 12.26 -11.23
N ALA A 108 -12.19 13.20 -10.90
CA ALA A 108 -12.48 14.63 -10.91
C ALA A 108 -12.92 15.14 -12.29
N ALA A 109 -12.28 14.66 -13.37
CA ALA A 109 -12.54 15.12 -14.72
C ALA A 109 -13.80 14.51 -15.35
N GLU A 110 -14.13 13.25 -15.03
CA GLU A 110 -15.07 12.46 -15.81
C GLU A 110 -16.37 12.10 -15.08
N THR A 111 -16.45 12.32 -13.73
CA THR A 111 -17.56 11.75 -12.95
C THR A 111 -18.39 12.75 -12.15
N GLY A 112 -18.00 14.01 -12.08
CA GLY A 112 -18.62 15.01 -11.22
C GLY A 112 -18.39 14.78 -9.73
N LEU A 113 -17.57 13.81 -9.34
CA LEU A 113 -17.10 13.63 -7.97
C LEU A 113 -15.90 14.54 -7.70
N ARG A 114 -15.75 14.93 -6.43
CA ARG A 114 -14.61 15.74 -5.94
C ARG A 114 -13.75 14.90 -5.02
N PRO A 115 -12.71 14.20 -5.52
CA PRO A 115 -11.82 13.44 -4.68
C PRO A 115 -11.03 14.35 -3.75
N LEU A 116 -11.09 14.04 -2.47
CA LEU A 116 -10.30 14.66 -1.40
C LEU A 116 -9.37 13.59 -0.85
N LEU A 117 -8.06 13.74 -1.03
CA LEU A 117 -7.07 12.74 -0.62
C LEU A 117 -6.42 13.14 0.70
N VAL A 118 -6.49 12.25 1.68
CA VAL A 118 -5.63 12.34 2.86
C VAL A 118 -4.21 11.96 2.46
N ASP A 119 -3.27 12.85 2.65
CA ASP A 119 -1.85 12.60 2.48
C ASP A 119 -1.17 12.68 3.84
N TRP A 120 -0.72 11.52 4.33
CA TRP A 120 -0.10 11.40 5.64
C TRP A 120 1.31 12.00 5.71
N ASP A 121 1.98 12.05 4.56
CA ASP A 121 3.39 12.38 4.42
C ASP A 121 4.29 11.50 5.33
N LYS A 122 5.47 11.99 5.67
CA LYS A 122 6.41 11.35 6.58
C LYS A 122 6.11 11.81 8.02
N PRO A 123 6.01 10.88 8.99
CA PRO A 123 5.80 11.24 10.39
C PRO A 123 6.81 12.29 10.89
N GLY A 124 6.31 13.40 11.38
CA GLY A 124 7.10 14.43 12.06
C GLY A 124 7.49 14.00 13.48
N PRO A 125 8.17 14.87 14.25
CA PRO A 125 8.63 14.53 15.59
C PRO A 125 7.51 14.14 16.56
N ASP A 126 6.32 14.72 16.42
CA ASP A 126 5.17 14.39 17.26
C ASP A 126 4.47 13.12 16.78
N GLU A 127 4.27 12.98 15.46
CA GLU A 127 3.60 11.81 14.87
C GLU A 127 4.40 10.51 15.00
N ARG A 128 5.72 10.56 15.28
CA ARG A 128 6.50 9.36 15.62
C ARG A 128 5.99 8.66 16.88
N ARG A 129 5.23 9.36 17.72
CA ARG A 129 4.61 8.84 18.95
C ARG A 129 3.14 8.47 18.75
N PHE A 130 2.56 8.73 17.59
CA PHE A 130 1.17 8.44 17.32
C PHE A 130 0.90 6.95 17.25
N THR A 131 -0.17 6.55 17.91
CA THR A 131 -0.83 5.25 17.79
C THR A 131 -1.82 5.28 16.61
N LEU A 132 -2.39 4.13 16.26
CA LEU A 132 -3.53 4.09 15.32
C LEU A 132 -4.70 4.93 15.80
N THR A 133 -4.94 4.96 17.12
CA THR A 133 -5.98 5.82 17.72
C THR A 133 -5.68 7.28 17.44
N ASP A 134 -4.44 7.74 17.61
CA ASP A 134 -4.08 9.14 17.40
C ASP A 134 -4.27 9.54 15.93
N TYR A 135 -3.86 8.70 14.97
CA TYR A 135 -4.10 8.96 13.55
C TYR A 135 -5.58 9.00 13.18
N ILE A 136 -6.40 8.08 13.72
CA ILE A 136 -7.81 7.93 13.34
C ILE A 136 -8.67 8.97 14.05
N ALA A 137 -8.56 9.10 15.39
CA ALA A 137 -9.37 10.01 16.18
C ALA A 137 -8.87 11.48 16.15
N GLY A 138 -7.67 11.70 15.60
CA GLY A 138 -7.09 13.03 15.38
C GLY A 138 -7.24 13.47 13.92
N PRO A 139 -6.13 13.45 13.14
CA PRO A 139 -6.10 14.04 11.81
C PRO A 139 -7.09 13.42 10.82
N LEU A 140 -7.43 12.11 10.92
CA LEU A 140 -8.40 11.51 10.00
C LEU A 140 -9.84 12.01 10.27
N GLU A 141 -10.27 12.06 11.54
CA GLU A 141 -11.57 12.66 11.88
C GLU A 141 -11.62 14.15 11.55
N ALA A 142 -10.52 14.88 11.72
CA ALA A 142 -10.45 16.28 11.33
C ALA A 142 -10.53 16.45 9.80
N ALA A 143 -9.84 15.63 9.02
CA ALA A 143 -9.96 15.62 7.57
C ALA A 143 -11.38 15.31 7.08
N LEU A 144 -12.06 14.33 7.70
CA LEU A 144 -13.48 14.06 7.44
C LEU A 144 -14.34 15.29 7.75
N THR A 145 -14.09 15.96 8.86
CA THR A 145 -14.82 17.17 9.24
C THR A 145 -14.64 18.28 8.19
N GLN A 146 -13.43 18.50 7.70
CA GLN A 146 -13.16 19.47 6.63
C GLN A 146 -13.87 19.09 5.32
N ALA A 147 -13.81 17.83 4.93
CA ALA A 147 -14.51 17.33 3.75
C ALA A 147 -16.04 17.50 3.86
N ARG A 148 -16.60 17.29 5.04
CA ARG A 148 -18.03 17.47 5.35
C ARG A 148 -18.50 18.92 5.20
N LEU A 149 -17.66 19.91 5.48
CA LEU A 149 -18.00 21.31 5.28
C LEU A 149 -18.27 21.68 3.82
N MET A 150 -17.85 20.83 2.88
CA MET A 150 -18.06 21.01 1.45
C MET A 150 -19.32 20.30 0.92
N SER A 151 -20.12 19.70 1.80
CA SER A 151 -21.33 18.94 1.45
C SER A 151 -22.51 19.28 2.36
N ALA A 152 -23.71 19.30 1.83
CA ALA A 152 -24.94 19.48 2.61
C ALA A 152 -25.30 18.25 3.47
N GLY A 153 -24.76 17.06 3.15
CA GLY A 153 -25.07 15.80 3.82
C GLY A 153 -23.83 14.95 4.06
N PRO A 154 -23.96 13.72 4.59
CA PRO A 154 -22.86 12.78 4.75
C PRO A 154 -22.17 12.52 3.40
N ILE A 155 -20.89 12.13 3.44
CA ILE A 155 -20.06 11.92 2.25
C ILE A 155 -19.52 10.49 2.17
N PRO A 156 -19.25 9.94 0.96
CA PRO A 156 -18.60 8.67 0.83
C PRO A 156 -17.12 8.72 1.27
N VAL A 157 -16.65 7.59 1.81
CA VAL A 157 -15.24 7.38 2.18
C VAL A 157 -14.70 6.17 1.46
N VAL A 158 -13.52 6.30 0.87
CA VAL A 158 -12.81 5.25 0.14
C VAL A 158 -11.50 4.93 0.86
N GLY A 159 -11.34 3.71 1.36
CA GLY A 159 -10.11 3.26 2.00
C GLY A 159 -9.35 2.26 1.12
N TYR A 160 -8.02 2.43 0.98
CA TYR A 160 -7.17 1.53 0.22
C TYR A 160 -6.15 0.83 1.10
N CYS A 161 -6.06 -0.50 1.01
CA CYS A 161 -5.14 -1.34 1.78
C CYS A 161 -5.33 -1.12 3.29
N MET A 162 -4.27 -0.81 4.03
CA MET A 162 -4.33 -0.39 5.42
C MET A 162 -5.28 0.81 5.64
N GLY A 163 -5.34 1.74 4.69
CA GLY A 163 -6.29 2.86 4.72
C GLY A 163 -7.75 2.43 4.78
N GLY A 164 -8.08 1.23 4.30
CA GLY A 164 -9.40 0.64 4.46
C GLY A 164 -9.73 0.29 5.91
N LEU A 165 -8.76 -0.17 6.70
CA LEU A 165 -8.94 -0.38 8.15
C LEU A 165 -9.14 0.96 8.87
N LEU A 166 -8.37 1.99 8.49
CA LEU A 166 -8.52 3.34 9.04
C LEU A 166 -9.92 3.91 8.71
N ALA A 167 -10.38 3.75 7.46
CA ALA A 167 -11.71 4.16 7.00
C ALA A 167 -12.84 3.39 7.70
N LEU A 168 -12.66 2.09 7.93
CA LEU A 168 -13.60 1.25 8.68
C LEU A 168 -13.74 1.74 10.14
N ALA A 169 -12.61 2.02 10.79
CA ALA A 169 -12.61 2.56 12.14
C ALA A 169 -13.20 3.97 12.20
N LEU A 170 -12.94 4.81 11.20
CA LEU A 170 -13.57 6.11 11.05
C LEU A 170 -15.09 5.96 10.90
N ALA A 171 -15.58 5.03 10.06
CA ALA A 171 -17.00 4.74 9.87
C ALA A 171 -17.66 4.27 11.16
N ALA A 172 -16.99 3.39 11.92
CA ALA A 172 -17.50 2.96 13.23
C ALA A 172 -17.65 4.13 14.22
N ARG A 173 -16.79 5.16 14.15
CA ARG A 173 -16.78 6.31 15.07
C ARG A 173 -17.65 7.47 14.62
N ARG A 174 -17.76 7.67 13.29
CA ARG A 174 -18.39 8.85 12.66
C ARG A 174 -19.47 8.46 11.65
N ALA A 175 -20.26 7.42 11.95
CA ALA A 175 -21.26 6.87 11.03
C ALA A 175 -22.22 7.91 10.45
N ALA A 176 -22.63 8.91 11.25
CA ALA A 176 -23.56 9.96 10.81
C ALA A 176 -22.98 10.90 9.72
N ASP A 177 -21.67 10.92 9.54
CA ASP A 177 -20.97 11.77 8.57
C ASP A 177 -20.65 11.03 7.26
N ILE A 178 -20.89 9.72 7.18
CA ILE A 178 -20.50 8.86 6.08
C ILE A 178 -21.74 8.25 5.41
N SER A 179 -21.89 8.52 4.11
CA SER A 179 -23.03 8.01 3.32
C SER A 179 -22.76 6.65 2.67
N GLY A 180 -21.51 6.31 2.42
CA GLY A 180 -21.08 5.07 1.81
C GLY A 180 -19.61 4.76 2.09
N LEU A 181 -19.26 3.48 2.19
CA LEU A 181 -17.89 3.03 2.48
C LEU A 181 -17.36 2.13 1.36
N VAL A 182 -16.28 2.53 0.72
CA VAL A 182 -15.59 1.70 -0.28
C VAL A 182 -14.26 1.20 0.29
N LEU A 183 -14.05 -0.11 0.23
CA LEU A 183 -12.88 -0.78 0.80
C LEU A 183 -12.12 -1.53 -0.30
N LEU A 184 -10.95 -1.00 -0.67
CA LEU A 184 -10.10 -1.51 -1.74
C LEU A 184 -8.97 -2.36 -1.15
N ALA A 185 -8.94 -3.66 -1.46
CA ALA A 185 -7.90 -4.59 -0.97
C ALA A 185 -7.62 -4.45 0.53
N THR A 186 -8.66 -4.29 1.33
CA THR A 186 -8.56 -4.05 2.78
C THR A 186 -8.37 -5.37 3.52
N PRO A 187 -7.26 -5.57 4.27
CA PRO A 187 -7.09 -6.77 5.08
C PRO A 187 -8.04 -6.75 6.29
N TRP A 188 -8.48 -7.92 6.72
CA TRP A 188 -9.26 -8.07 7.94
C TRP A 188 -8.85 -9.28 8.75
N ASN A 189 -8.87 -10.47 8.13
CA ASN A 189 -8.36 -11.68 8.76
C ASN A 189 -6.89 -11.88 8.39
N PHE A 190 -5.99 -11.43 9.26
CA PHE A 190 -4.54 -11.53 9.04
C PHE A 190 -4.02 -12.97 9.12
N HIS A 191 -4.85 -13.91 9.60
CA HIS A 191 -4.51 -15.33 9.71
C HIS A 191 -5.22 -16.22 8.66
N ALA A 192 -5.89 -15.65 7.66
CA ALA A 192 -6.73 -16.40 6.73
C ALA A 192 -6.00 -17.49 5.95
N GLU A 193 -4.77 -17.25 5.45
CA GLU A 193 -4.05 -18.22 4.59
C GLU A 193 -2.63 -18.52 5.08
N ARG A 194 -2.02 -17.61 5.86
CA ARG A 194 -0.58 -17.62 6.13
C ARG A 194 -0.27 -17.35 7.61
N VAL A 195 -0.94 -18.04 8.51
CA VAL A 195 -0.80 -17.85 9.98
C VAL A 195 0.66 -17.87 10.41
N ALA A 196 1.42 -18.89 10.03
CA ALA A 196 2.82 -19.03 10.43
C ALA A 196 3.70 -17.87 9.93
N GLN A 197 3.40 -17.33 8.72
CA GLN A 197 4.10 -16.17 8.18
C GLN A 197 3.75 -14.90 8.94
N ALA A 198 2.46 -14.68 9.24
CA ALA A 198 1.98 -13.54 10.02
C ALA A 198 2.61 -13.51 11.42
N GLU A 199 2.58 -14.64 12.13
CA GLU A 199 3.21 -14.78 13.45
C GLU A 199 4.73 -14.63 13.39
N SER A 200 5.39 -15.14 12.34
CA SER A 200 6.84 -14.99 12.16
C SER A 200 7.23 -13.52 11.98
N LEU A 201 6.43 -12.78 11.18
CA LEU A 201 6.59 -11.36 10.98
C LEU A 201 6.40 -10.57 12.28
N ALA A 202 5.34 -10.89 13.03
CA ALA A 202 5.08 -10.29 14.35
C ALA A 202 6.25 -10.51 15.31
N ARG A 203 6.80 -11.73 15.36
CA ARG A 203 7.98 -12.06 16.19
C ARG A 203 9.24 -11.31 15.76
N ALA A 204 9.47 -11.17 14.45
CA ALA A 204 10.63 -10.45 13.93
C ALA A 204 10.61 -8.96 14.34
N VAL A 205 9.44 -8.30 14.24
CA VAL A 205 9.30 -6.90 14.66
C VAL A 205 9.35 -6.77 16.19
N ALA A 206 8.77 -7.71 16.94
CA ALA A 206 8.88 -7.72 18.41
C ALA A 206 10.34 -7.85 18.85
N ALA A 207 11.16 -8.68 18.18
CA ALA A 207 12.59 -8.79 18.44
C ALA A 207 13.37 -7.50 18.13
N ALA A 208 12.86 -6.66 17.23
CA ALA A 208 13.41 -5.35 16.92
C ALA A 208 12.87 -4.23 17.84
N GLY A 209 12.15 -4.55 18.91
CA GLY A 209 11.48 -3.59 19.80
C GLY A 209 12.40 -2.49 20.34
N ALA A 210 13.61 -2.86 20.83
CA ALA A 210 14.60 -1.88 21.30
C ALA A 210 15.06 -0.90 20.19
N LEU A 211 15.10 -1.36 18.94
CA LEU A 211 15.40 -0.52 17.79
C LEU A 211 14.25 0.47 17.53
N LEU A 212 13.02 -0.02 17.56
CA LEU A 212 11.82 0.82 17.40
C LEU A 212 11.72 1.88 18.50
N GLU A 213 12.02 1.53 19.75
CA GLU A 213 12.06 2.48 20.85
C GLU A 213 13.15 3.54 20.67
N THR A 214 14.31 3.16 20.14
CA THR A 214 15.44 4.07 19.92
C THR A 214 15.19 5.04 18.76
N TYR A 215 14.64 4.56 17.65
CA TYR A 215 14.38 5.38 16.46
C TYR A 215 13.01 6.06 16.47
N GLY A 216 12.07 5.58 17.28
CA GLY A 216 10.68 6.06 17.30
C GLY A 216 9.87 5.71 16.05
N GLU A 217 10.45 4.98 15.11
CA GLU A 217 9.83 4.62 13.83
C GLU A 217 10.35 3.29 13.30
N LEU A 218 9.53 2.57 12.52
CA LEU A 218 9.94 1.42 11.73
C LEU A 218 10.53 1.92 10.40
N PRO A 219 11.83 1.72 10.16
CA PRO A 219 12.51 2.24 8.96
C PRO A 219 11.95 1.65 7.66
N VAL A 220 11.98 2.46 6.61
CA VAL A 220 11.53 2.08 5.24
C VAL A 220 12.18 0.79 4.75
N ASP A 221 13.49 0.63 4.97
CA ASP A 221 14.24 -0.56 4.52
C ASP A 221 13.70 -1.85 5.13
N ILE A 222 13.26 -1.81 6.40
CA ILE A 222 12.64 -2.98 7.06
C ILE A 222 11.27 -3.25 6.45
N ILE A 223 10.46 -2.23 6.24
CA ILE A 223 9.13 -2.37 5.60
C ILE A 223 9.29 -2.96 4.19
N GLN A 224 10.24 -2.47 3.41
CA GLN A 224 10.51 -2.98 2.06
C GLN A 224 11.02 -4.42 2.08
N ALA A 225 11.89 -4.78 3.04
CA ALA A 225 12.34 -6.15 3.21
C ALA A 225 11.17 -7.10 3.54
N MET A 226 10.21 -6.66 4.37
CA MET A 226 9.00 -7.42 4.68
C MET A 226 8.16 -7.66 3.42
N PHE A 227 7.90 -6.64 2.60
CA PHE A 227 7.19 -6.81 1.33
C PHE A 227 7.95 -7.70 0.34
N SER A 228 9.26 -7.57 0.25
CA SER A 228 10.09 -8.40 -0.62
C SER A 228 10.05 -9.88 -0.22
N ALA A 229 9.88 -10.18 1.07
CA ALA A 229 9.75 -11.56 1.56
C ALA A 229 8.43 -12.23 1.14
N LEU A 230 7.41 -11.48 0.70
CA LEU A 230 6.16 -12.04 0.18
C LEU A 230 6.34 -12.73 -1.18
N ASP A 231 7.25 -12.21 -2.03
CA ASP A 231 7.64 -12.81 -3.31
C ASP A 231 9.13 -12.53 -3.60
N PRO A 232 10.06 -13.34 -3.07
CA PRO A 232 11.50 -13.09 -3.18
C PRO A 232 12.05 -13.00 -4.61
N PHE A 233 11.34 -13.60 -5.57
CA PHE A 233 11.74 -13.60 -6.97
C PHE A 233 11.09 -12.48 -7.80
N LEU A 234 10.19 -11.71 -7.22
CA LEU A 234 9.47 -10.66 -7.96
C LEU A 234 10.44 -9.62 -8.54
N VAL A 235 11.39 -9.15 -7.73
CA VAL A 235 12.38 -8.13 -8.14
C VAL A 235 13.19 -8.62 -9.33
N THR A 236 13.69 -9.83 -9.27
CA THR A 236 14.48 -10.41 -10.38
C THR A 236 13.65 -10.52 -11.66
N ARG A 237 12.43 -11.07 -11.55
CA ARG A 237 11.55 -11.24 -12.73
C ARG A 237 11.16 -9.92 -13.36
N LYS A 238 10.78 -8.90 -12.57
CA LYS A 238 10.34 -7.62 -13.10
C LYS A 238 11.47 -6.85 -13.81
N PHE A 239 12.69 -6.87 -13.28
CA PHE A 239 13.82 -6.19 -13.93
C PHE A 239 14.35 -6.95 -15.16
N ILE A 240 14.33 -8.28 -15.17
CA ILE A 240 14.57 -9.05 -16.39
C ILE A 240 13.54 -8.70 -17.48
N HIS A 241 12.26 -8.61 -17.11
CA HIS A 241 11.22 -8.20 -18.06
C HIS A 241 11.44 -6.78 -18.55
N PHE A 242 11.76 -5.84 -17.66
CA PHE A 242 12.02 -4.45 -18.00
C PHE A 242 13.21 -4.31 -18.97
N SER A 243 14.27 -5.12 -18.80
CA SER A 243 15.43 -5.09 -19.73
C SER A 243 15.08 -5.41 -21.19
N GLN A 244 13.92 -6.04 -21.42
CA GLN A 244 13.44 -6.45 -22.73
C GLN A 244 12.43 -5.48 -23.34
N MET A 245 12.05 -4.42 -22.60
CA MET A 245 11.11 -3.41 -23.07
C MET A 245 11.81 -2.38 -23.99
N ASP A 246 11.04 -1.79 -24.87
CA ASP A 246 11.41 -0.54 -25.50
C ASP A 246 11.31 0.57 -24.44
N MET A 247 12.45 1.22 -24.15
CA MET A 247 12.54 2.24 -23.08
C MET A 247 11.71 3.49 -23.34
N ASP A 248 11.40 3.80 -24.58
CA ASP A 248 10.53 4.92 -24.95
C ASP A 248 9.03 4.54 -24.93
N SER A 249 8.72 3.26 -24.72
CA SER A 249 7.33 2.79 -24.68
C SER A 249 6.58 3.27 -23.44
N GLN A 250 5.26 3.43 -23.57
CA GLN A 250 4.39 3.74 -22.43
C GLN A 250 4.51 2.70 -21.30
N SER A 251 4.74 1.44 -21.64
CA SER A 251 4.91 0.37 -20.65
C SER A 251 6.18 0.56 -19.83
N ALA A 252 7.27 1.03 -20.43
CA ALA A 252 8.50 1.37 -19.72
C ALA A 252 8.31 2.59 -18.81
N LEU A 253 7.63 3.64 -19.28
CA LEU A 253 7.29 4.81 -18.47
C LEU A 253 6.41 4.43 -17.26
N ASP A 254 5.38 3.62 -17.48
CA ASP A 254 4.50 3.12 -16.41
C ASP A 254 5.28 2.27 -15.39
N PHE A 255 6.23 1.45 -15.86
CA PHE A 255 7.10 0.65 -14.99
C PHE A 255 7.97 1.55 -14.11
N VAL A 256 8.64 2.53 -14.70
CA VAL A 256 9.53 3.45 -13.96
C VAL A 256 8.72 4.28 -12.95
N ALA A 257 7.56 4.81 -13.36
CA ALA A 257 6.69 5.55 -12.44
C ALA A 257 6.31 4.71 -11.21
N LEU A 258 6.00 3.43 -11.42
CA LEU A 258 5.66 2.52 -10.33
C LEU A 258 6.87 2.18 -9.45
N GLU A 259 8.04 1.93 -10.05
CA GLU A 259 9.26 1.65 -9.28
C GLU A 259 9.72 2.86 -8.48
N ASP A 260 9.60 4.07 -9.02
CA ASP A 260 9.89 5.31 -8.30
C ASP A 260 8.99 5.45 -7.08
N TRP A 261 7.68 5.18 -7.22
CA TRP A 261 6.75 5.18 -6.09
C TRP A 261 7.11 4.09 -5.05
N LEU A 262 7.44 2.87 -5.49
CA LEU A 262 7.84 1.78 -4.60
C LEU A 262 9.11 2.12 -3.80
N ASN A 263 10.01 2.89 -4.39
CA ASN A 263 11.26 3.32 -3.75
C ASN A 263 11.11 4.60 -2.91
N ASP A 264 10.00 5.35 -3.05
CA ASP A 264 9.67 6.53 -2.25
C ASP A 264 8.83 6.14 -1.01
N GLY A 265 9.38 5.25 -0.21
CA GLY A 265 8.72 4.77 1.00
C GLY A 265 8.75 5.80 2.13
N VAL A 266 7.83 5.65 3.09
CA VAL A 266 7.81 6.42 4.33
C VAL A 266 7.96 5.48 5.53
N PRO A 267 8.67 5.90 6.61
CA PRO A 267 8.73 5.12 7.82
C PRO A 267 7.36 5.10 8.50
N LEU A 268 7.11 4.06 9.30
CA LEU A 268 5.91 3.95 10.10
C LEU A 268 6.21 4.32 11.54
N SER A 269 5.34 5.09 12.21
CA SER A 269 5.55 5.41 13.63
C SER A 269 5.72 4.13 14.46
N GLY A 270 6.59 4.17 15.47
CA GLY A 270 6.91 3.01 16.31
C GLY A 270 5.66 2.38 16.95
N PRO A 271 4.78 3.16 17.61
CA PRO A 271 3.54 2.64 18.17
C PRO A 271 2.62 2.01 17.14
N VAL A 272 2.42 2.62 15.96
CA VAL A 272 1.61 2.03 14.86
C VAL A 272 2.23 0.72 14.39
N ALA A 273 3.55 0.66 14.20
CA ALA A 273 4.24 -0.58 13.82
C ALA A 273 4.01 -1.68 14.86
N HIS A 274 4.05 -1.33 16.15
CA HIS A 274 3.81 -2.27 17.26
C HIS A 274 2.36 -2.77 17.30
N GLU A 275 1.38 -1.88 17.10
CA GLU A 275 -0.03 -2.25 17.03
C GLU A 275 -0.33 -3.13 15.81
N CYS A 276 0.20 -2.79 14.64
CA CYS A 276 0.02 -3.60 13.43
C CYS A 276 0.66 -4.99 13.60
N MET A 277 1.94 -5.06 13.97
CA MET A 277 2.65 -6.33 14.03
C MET A 277 2.18 -7.20 15.19
N GLY A 278 2.08 -6.63 16.39
CA GLY A 278 1.63 -7.36 17.58
C GLY A 278 0.12 -7.61 17.62
N GLY A 279 -0.67 -6.61 17.23
CA GLY A 279 -2.13 -6.66 17.27
C GLY A 279 -2.70 -7.39 16.06
N TRP A 280 -2.45 -6.88 14.86
CA TRP A 280 -3.08 -7.40 13.65
C TRP A 280 -2.42 -8.70 13.18
N TYR A 281 -1.11 -8.69 12.92
CA TYR A 281 -0.41 -9.89 12.43
C TYR A 281 -0.22 -10.95 13.52
N GLY A 282 0.12 -10.54 14.75
CA GLY A 282 0.36 -11.47 15.85
C GLY A 282 -0.92 -12.07 16.45
N ARG A 283 -1.84 -11.23 16.90
CA ARG A 283 -3.07 -11.65 17.59
C ARG A 283 -4.33 -11.65 16.74
N ASN A 284 -4.27 -11.16 15.49
CA ASN A 284 -5.42 -11.05 14.59
C ASN A 284 -6.61 -10.27 15.21
N THR A 285 -6.29 -9.20 15.94
CA THR A 285 -7.29 -8.43 16.73
C THR A 285 -8.45 -7.88 15.90
N PRO A 286 -8.30 -7.50 14.61
CA PRO A 286 -9.44 -7.09 13.79
C PRO A 286 -10.46 -8.21 13.63
N HIS A 287 -10.04 -9.38 13.15
CA HIS A 287 -10.95 -10.50 12.89
C HIS A 287 -11.61 -11.06 14.16
N GLN A 288 -10.94 -10.90 15.31
CA GLN A 288 -11.49 -11.30 16.62
C GLN A 288 -12.44 -10.23 17.21
N ASN A 289 -12.68 -9.10 16.53
CA ASN A 289 -13.51 -7.98 17.00
C ASN A 289 -13.04 -7.38 18.35
N ILE A 290 -11.73 -7.46 18.64
CA ILE A 290 -11.12 -6.89 19.85
C ILE A 290 -10.16 -5.74 19.55
N TRP A 291 -10.03 -5.31 18.28
CA TRP A 291 -9.31 -4.10 17.93
C TRP A 291 -10.10 -2.87 18.38
N THR A 292 -9.44 -1.99 19.13
CA THR A 292 -10.05 -0.77 19.69
C THR A 292 -9.40 0.48 19.13
N VAL A 293 -10.20 1.51 18.90
CA VAL A 293 -9.77 2.86 18.51
C VAL A 293 -10.46 3.87 19.40
N GLY A 294 -9.69 4.61 20.21
CA GLY A 294 -10.25 5.58 21.15
C GLY A 294 -11.27 4.97 22.12
N GLY A 295 -11.00 3.75 22.57
CA GLY A 295 -11.87 3.01 23.50
C GLY A 295 -13.11 2.35 22.87
N LYS A 296 -13.32 2.49 21.54
CA LYS A 296 -14.41 1.84 20.82
C LYS A 296 -13.89 0.60 20.10
N ASN A 297 -14.52 -0.55 20.29
CA ASN A 297 -14.26 -1.75 19.51
C ASN A 297 -14.70 -1.53 18.06
N ILE A 298 -13.85 -1.95 17.12
CA ILE A 298 -14.16 -1.91 15.70
C ILE A 298 -14.75 -3.25 15.31
N VAL A 299 -16.05 -3.27 15.12
CA VAL A 299 -16.85 -4.46 14.83
C VAL A 299 -17.61 -4.20 13.52
N PRO A 300 -17.21 -4.86 12.40
CA PRO A 300 -17.85 -4.62 11.10
C PRO A 300 -19.35 -4.87 11.09
N GLN A 301 -19.82 -5.84 11.88
CA GLN A 301 -21.24 -6.19 12.01
C GLN A 301 -22.10 -5.03 12.55
N ASP A 302 -21.48 -4.06 13.24
CA ASP A 302 -22.16 -2.88 13.80
C ASP A 302 -22.16 -1.67 12.84
N ILE A 303 -21.58 -1.81 11.64
CA ILE A 303 -21.48 -0.73 10.66
C ILE A 303 -22.65 -0.82 9.69
N ASP A 304 -23.69 -0.01 9.97
CA ASP A 304 -24.93 0.07 9.17
C ASP A 304 -24.79 1.15 8.06
N ILE A 305 -23.71 1.06 7.27
CA ILE A 305 -23.43 1.96 6.16
C ILE A 305 -23.33 1.11 4.88
N PRO A 306 -23.99 1.50 3.77
CA PRO A 306 -23.78 0.83 2.47
C PRO A 306 -22.32 0.72 2.16
N SER A 307 -21.85 -0.48 1.84
CA SER A 307 -20.43 -0.73 1.65
C SER A 307 -20.13 -1.46 0.33
N LEU A 308 -19.08 -1.04 -0.38
CA LEU A 308 -18.54 -1.73 -1.54
C LEU A 308 -17.15 -2.27 -1.20
N VAL A 309 -16.99 -3.60 -1.23
CA VAL A 309 -15.71 -4.24 -0.95
C VAL A 309 -15.12 -4.81 -2.24
N LEU A 310 -13.98 -4.29 -2.66
CA LEU A 310 -13.27 -4.71 -3.87
C LEU A 310 -12.08 -5.58 -3.49
N VAL A 311 -12.18 -6.89 -3.77
CA VAL A 311 -11.20 -7.91 -3.40
C VAL A 311 -10.46 -8.41 -4.64
N PRO A 312 -9.23 -7.93 -4.91
CA PRO A 312 -8.48 -8.35 -6.08
C PRO A 312 -8.00 -9.80 -5.94
N GLN A 313 -8.40 -10.65 -6.90
CA GLN A 313 -8.14 -12.10 -6.84
C GLN A 313 -6.67 -12.52 -7.01
N GLN A 314 -5.84 -11.64 -7.56
CA GLN A 314 -4.41 -11.89 -7.77
C GLN A 314 -3.55 -11.12 -6.76
N ASP A 315 -4.15 -10.73 -5.64
CA ASP A 315 -3.46 -10.01 -4.57
C ASP A 315 -2.50 -10.95 -3.82
N ARG A 316 -1.22 -10.57 -3.79
CA ARG A 316 -0.18 -11.30 -3.06
C ARG A 316 0.23 -10.60 -1.76
N ILE A 317 -0.23 -9.36 -1.57
CA ILE A 317 0.03 -8.55 -0.37
C ILE A 317 -1.06 -8.82 0.66
N VAL A 318 -2.32 -8.61 0.27
CA VAL A 318 -3.49 -8.95 1.07
C VAL A 318 -4.15 -10.19 0.45
N PRO A 319 -4.03 -11.37 1.08
CA PRO A 319 -4.70 -12.56 0.57
C PRO A 319 -6.20 -12.31 0.37
N PRO A 320 -6.80 -12.73 -0.75
CA PRO A 320 -8.24 -12.54 -1.00
C PRO A 320 -9.13 -13.03 0.14
N ALA A 321 -8.77 -14.14 0.78
CA ALA A 321 -9.51 -14.65 1.94
C ALA A 321 -9.52 -13.68 3.14
N SER A 322 -8.46 -12.90 3.32
CA SER A 322 -8.40 -11.87 4.36
C SER A 322 -9.42 -10.76 4.12
N ALA A 323 -9.50 -10.25 2.89
CA ALA A 323 -10.42 -9.17 2.53
C ALA A 323 -11.87 -9.66 2.39
N ASN A 324 -12.10 -10.90 1.91
CA ASN A 324 -13.43 -11.51 1.85
C ASN A 324 -14.05 -11.65 3.25
N ALA A 325 -13.24 -11.96 4.27
CA ALA A 325 -13.72 -12.05 5.65
C ALA A 325 -14.29 -10.69 6.14
N LEU A 326 -13.82 -9.54 5.62
CA LEU A 326 -14.42 -8.24 5.90
C LEU A 326 -15.75 -8.06 5.17
N ALA A 327 -15.80 -8.42 3.89
CA ALA A 327 -17.03 -8.34 3.11
C ALA A 327 -18.16 -9.20 3.71
N GLU A 328 -17.83 -10.40 4.22
CA GLU A 328 -18.76 -11.30 4.89
C GLU A 328 -19.24 -10.77 6.26
N ALA A 329 -18.41 -9.96 6.93
CA ALA A 329 -18.72 -9.41 8.24
C ALA A 329 -19.58 -8.13 8.18
N LEU A 330 -19.54 -7.38 7.08
CA LEU A 330 -20.31 -6.15 6.89
C LEU A 330 -21.76 -6.45 6.49
N PRO A 331 -22.79 -5.92 7.18
CA PRO A 331 -24.20 -6.24 6.92
C PRO A 331 -24.71 -5.87 5.53
N HIS A 332 -24.21 -4.73 4.99
CA HIS A 332 -24.66 -4.15 3.73
C HIS A 332 -23.52 -4.06 2.71
N ALA A 333 -22.69 -5.10 2.61
CA ALA A 333 -21.59 -5.11 1.68
C ALA A 333 -21.97 -5.71 0.31
N GLU A 334 -21.74 -4.95 -0.74
CA GLU A 334 -21.55 -5.47 -2.08
C GLU A 334 -20.09 -5.89 -2.26
N CYS A 335 -19.82 -7.16 -2.53
CA CYS A 335 -18.47 -7.66 -2.75
C CYS A 335 -18.22 -7.93 -4.24
N ARG A 336 -17.11 -7.37 -4.78
CA ARG A 336 -16.66 -7.63 -6.15
C ARG A 336 -15.23 -8.15 -6.15
N ASN A 337 -14.96 -9.15 -6.98
CA ASN A 337 -13.70 -9.90 -7.01
C ASN A 337 -13.00 -9.76 -8.36
N PRO A 338 -12.37 -8.60 -8.66
CA PRO A 338 -11.72 -8.35 -9.95
C PRO A 338 -10.43 -9.19 -10.10
N ARG A 339 -10.13 -9.61 -11.35
CA ARG A 339 -8.88 -10.32 -11.69
C ARG A 339 -7.70 -9.36 -11.85
N LEU A 340 -7.31 -8.71 -10.75
CA LEU A 340 -6.19 -7.77 -10.66
C LEU A 340 -5.37 -8.11 -9.41
N GLY A 341 -4.16 -7.55 -9.32
CA GLY A 341 -3.33 -7.59 -8.10
C GLY A 341 -3.55 -6.33 -7.25
N HIS A 342 -2.91 -6.30 -6.08
CA HIS A 342 -3.03 -5.24 -5.09
C HIS A 342 -2.84 -3.83 -5.66
N ILE A 343 -1.69 -3.57 -6.23
CA ILE A 343 -1.37 -2.27 -6.84
C ILE A 343 -2.09 -2.12 -8.18
N GLY A 344 -2.24 -3.24 -8.90
CA GLY A 344 -2.88 -3.25 -10.22
C GLY A 344 -4.33 -2.76 -10.23
N MET A 345 -5.06 -2.86 -9.12
CA MET A 345 -6.43 -2.35 -9.02
C MET A 345 -6.52 -0.82 -9.07
N VAL A 346 -5.45 -0.12 -8.71
CA VAL A 346 -5.40 1.36 -8.74
C VAL A 346 -4.52 1.90 -9.87
N ALA A 347 -3.49 1.18 -10.30
CA ALA A 347 -2.49 1.70 -11.24
C ALA A 347 -2.33 0.93 -12.56
N ALA A 348 -2.97 -0.24 -12.75
CA ALA A 348 -2.86 -0.98 -14.02
C ALA A 348 -3.68 -0.34 -15.16
N SER A 349 -3.28 -0.63 -16.41
CA SER A 349 -4.02 -0.15 -17.60
C SER A 349 -5.49 -0.60 -17.64
N ARG A 350 -5.79 -1.76 -17.05
CA ARG A 350 -7.14 -2.33 -16.97
C ARG A 350 -7.93 -1.88 -15.74
N ALA A 351 -7.32 -1.08 -14.84
CA ALA A 351 -7.99 -0.65 -13.62
C ALA A 351 -9.22 0.23 -13.90
N LYS A 352 -9.14 1.10 -14.90
CA LYS A 352 -10.23 2.03 -15.23
C LYS A 352 -11.57 1.30 -15.48
N PRO A 353 -11.73 0.42 -16.47
CA PRO A 353 -13.01 -0.21 -16.75
C PRO A 353 -13.42 -1.25 -15.69
N VAL A 354 -12.48 -1.79 -14.90
CA VAL A 354 -12.75 -2.89 -13.98
C VAL A 354 -12.99 -2.42 -12.55
N ILE A 355 -12.38 -1.31 -12.15
CA ILE A 355 -12.43 -0.76 -10.80
C ILE A 355 -12.97 0.67 -10.77
N TRP A 356 -12.34 1.59 -11.52
CA TRP A 356 -12.59 3.01 -11.37
C TRP A 356 -14.01 3.40 -11.76
N GLU A 357 -14.43 3.01 -12.98
CA GLU A 357 -15.78 3.30 -13.49
C GLU A 357 -16.87 2.67 -12.60
N PRO A 358 -16.84 1.36 -12.29
CA PRO A 358 -17.84 0.74 -11.41
C PRO A 358 -17.85 1.30 -9.98
N MET A 359 -16.70 1.75 -9.46
CA MET A 359 -16.62 2.39 -8.15
C MET A 359 -17.21 3.80 -8.19
N ALA A 360 -16.91 4.58 -9.24
CA ALA A 360 -17.46 5.91 -9.40
C ALA A 360 -18.99 5.89 -9.55
N ASP A 361 -19.53 4.93 -10.32
CA ASP A 361 -20.98 4.72 -10.45
C ASP A 361 -21.63 4.40 -9.10
N TRP A 362 -20.98 3.58 -8.28
CA TRP A 362 -21.45 3.25 -6.95
C TRP A 362 -21.41 4.49 -6.03
N LEU A 363 -20.31 5.25 -6.02
CA LEU A 363 -20.13 6.46 -5.21
C LEU A 363 -21.12 7.57 -5.58
N ALA A 364 -21.51 7.67 -6.85
CA ALA A 364 -22.50 8.67 -7.30
C ALA A 364 -23.89 8.42 -6.70
N GLN A 365 -24.22 7.17 -6.35
CA GLN A 365 -25.51 6.75 -5.80
C GLN A 365 -25.58 6.89 -4.27
N HIS A 366 -24.47 6.98 -3.61
CA HIS A 366 -24.32 7.08 -2.15
C HIS A 366 -23.69 8.40 -1.74
#